data_7bebbd6f203db3911bb7cad2c29cce82
#
_entry.id   7bebbd6f203db3911bb7cad2c29cce82
#
_cell.length_a   1.000
_cell.length_b   1.000
_cell.length_c   1.000
_cell.angle_alpha   90.00
_cell.angle_beta   90.00
_cell.angle_gamma   90.00
#
_symmetry.space_group_name_H-M   'P 1'
#
loop_
_entity.id
_entity.type
_entity.pdbx_description
1 polymer ?
#
loop_
_entity_poly.entity_id
_entity_poly.type
_entity_poly.pdbx_seq_one_letter_code
_entity_poly.pdbx_strand_id
1 'polypeptide(L)'
;IGATIPSVNMNGIPVPNVQSMAMDANDTAYCLKCEEYNLYATLHKTPDPESIVPDVIATFGETENTGLYHCNGMTYNPDDNNLYVTYYAFNGAVGDDKKGHVAILTPDGNEIKRLSLTKKQYGIAYYGNNSGESEFIIMNRERVDSSKIAFNKAVYDGRNMTEQEPFLVDINATKDDVTLQDAYYHRSYGLFIPACDKNRATKNTCIIYHVAKEDIERVMEGSADRNLTPDFVISVTLDGYYSYEVESMDINKKTKKMIMCGNCHRVKGDSGQDMYHSLNTLTFI
;
A
#
# COMPACT_ATOMS: atom_id res chain seq x y z
N ILE A 1 -2.67 1.06 19.65
CA ILE A 1 -2.34 -0.09 18.80
C ILE A 1 -3.56 -0.98 18.77
N GLY A 2 -4.02 -1.30 17.58
CA GLY A 2 -5.11 -2.26 17.35
C GLY A 2 -4.62 -3.71 17.39
N ALA A 3 -5.21 -4.57 16.56
CA ALA A 3 -4.85 -5.97 16.49
C ALA A 3 -3.44 -6.18 15.94
N THR A 4 -2.69 -7.09 16.54
CA THR A 4 -1.39 -7.54 16.02
C THR A 4 -1.61 -8.54 14.89
N ILE A 5 -0.91 -8.35 13.76
CA ILE A 5 -0.99 -9.24 12.62
C ILE A 5 0.03 -10.39 12.83
N PRO A 6 -0.41 -11.66 12.89
CA PRO A 6 0.50 -12.78 13.17
C PRO A 6 1.54 -12.97 12.06
N SER A 7 2.72 -13.49 12.42
CA SER A 7 3.75 -13.91 11.47
C SER A 7 3.60 -15.41 11.17
N VAL A 8 3.94 -15.80 9.94
CA VAL A 8 3.86 -17.18 9.46
C VAL A 8 5.22 -17.59 8.93
N ASN A 9 5.61 -18.85 9.18
CA ASN A 9 6.80 -19.43 8.56
C ASN A 9 6.40 -20.24 7.33
N MET A 10 7.03 -19.94 6.20
CA MET A 10 6.86 -20.67 4.94
C MET A 10 8.19 -21.33 4.58
N ASN A 11 8.20 -22.67 4.50
CA ASN A 11 9.43 -23.44 4.23
C ASN A 11 10.61 -23.10 5.17
N GLY A 12 10.32 -22.79 6.44
CA GLY A 12 11.31 -22.39 7.43
C GLY A 12 11.74 -20.91 7.35
N ILE A 13 11.19 -20.14 6.42
CA ILE A 13 11.47 -18.70 6.26
C ILE A 13 10.31 -17.91 6.91
N PRO A 14 10.60 -17.02 7.87
CA PRO A 14 9.57 -16.17 8.44
C PRO A 14 9.07 -15.16 7.40
N VAL A 15 7.77 -14.88 7.42
CA VAL A 15 7.12 -13.84 6.61
C VAL A 15 6.69 -12.72 7.56
N PRO A 16 7.59 -11.80 7.93
CA PRO A 16 7.36 -10.92 9.05
C PRO A 16 6.69 -9.60 8.67
N ASN A 17 7.07 -8.98 7.54
CA ASN A 17 6.79 -7.57 7.29
C ASN A 17 5.39 -7.36 6.70
N VAL A 18 4.53 -6.60 7.38
CA VAL A 18 3.30 -6.10 6.75
C VAL A 18 3.69 -5.03 5.71
N GLN A 19 3.06 -5.09 4.54
CA GLN A 19 3.40 -4.19 3.43
C GLN A 19 2.17 -3.45 2.89
N SER A 20 1.00 -4.06 2.91
CA SER A 20 -0.18 -3.41 2.35
C SER A 20 -1.47 -3.86 3.04
N MET A 21 -2.49 -3.03 2.91
CA MET A 21 -3.84 -3.32 3.37
C MET A 21 -4.90 -2.71 2.47
N ALA A 22 -6.09 -3.29 2.48
CA ALA A 22 -7.29 -2.72 1.90
C ALA A 22 -8.51 -3.15 2.70
N MET A 23 -9.61 -2.39 2.60
CA MET A 23 -10.88 -2.75 3.20
C MET A 23 -11.96 -2.90 2.13
N ASP A 24 -12.75 -3.96 2.23
CA ASP A 24 -13.86 -4.19 1.32
C ASP A 24 -15.08 -3.29 1.62
N ALA A 25 -16.18 -3.51 0.89
CA ALA A 25 -17.41 -2.75 1.07
C ALA A 25 -18.06 -2.94 2.46
N ASN A 26 -17.71 -4.00 3.18
CA ASN A 26 -18.24 -4.35 4.50
C ASN A 26 -17.33 -3.94 5.65
N ASP A 27 -16.22 -3.24 5.35
CA ASP A 27 -15.15 -2.88 6.29
C ASP A 27 -14.33 -4.08 6.79
N THR A 28 -14.36 -5.21 6.07
CA THR A 28 -13.41 -6.30 6.30
C THR A 28 -12.04 -5.86 5.82
N ALA A 29 -11.05 -5.94 6.69
CA ALA A 29 -9.67 -5.59 6.36
C ALA A 29 -8.89 -6.81 5.88
N TYR A 30 -8.09 -6.60 4.85
CA TYR A 30 -7.13 -7.53 4.28
C TYR A 30 -5.74 -6.93 4.44
N CYS A 31 -4.77 -7.74 4.89
CA CYS A 31 -3.39 -7.31 5.05
C CYS A 31 -2.46 -8.31 4.39
N LEU A 32 -1.48 -7.83 3.64
CA LEU A 32 -0.41 -8.65 3.10
C LEU A 32 0.86 -8.48 3.92
N LYS A 33 1.50 -9.60 4.21
CA LYS A 33 2.86 -9.66 4.77
C LYS A 33 3.78 -10.31 3.76
N CYS A 34 5.03 -9.89 3.71
CA CYS A 34 6.04 -10.49 2.85
C CYS A 34 7.37 -10.71 3.57
N GLU A 35 8.22 -11.50 2.94
CA GLU A 35 9.64 -11.54 3.18
C GLU A 35 10.33 -10.82 2.02
N GLU A 36 11.01 -9.70 2.31
CA GLU A 36 11.43 -8.72 1.29
C GLU A 36 12.39 -9.26 0.23
N TYR A 37 13.19 -10.26 0.56
CA TYR A 37 14.21 -10.83 -0.32
C TYR A 37 13.80 -12.14 -0.97
N ASN A 38 12.65 -12.67 -0.58
CA ASN A 38 12.08 -13.92 -1.08
C ASN A 38 10.72 -13.67 -1.75
N LEU A 39 10.18 -14.75 -2.33
CA LEU A 39 8.90 -14.70 -3.04
C LEU A 39 7.68 -14.89 -2.12
N TYR A 40 7.92 -15.13 -0.81
CA TYR A 40 6.87 -15.51 0.13
C TYR A 40 6.03 -14.33 0.62
N ALA A 41 4.70 -14.49 0.55
CA ALA A 41 3.75 -13.57 1.13
C ALA A 41 2.57 -14.33 1.77
N THR A 42 1.90 -13.67 2.71
CA THR A 42 0.71 -14.20 3.37
C THR A 42 -0.40 -13.16 3.38
N LEU A 43 -1.61 -13.55 2.99
CA LEU A 43 -2.80 -12.72 3.07
C LEU A 43 -3.56 -13.02 4.35
N HIS A 44 -3.87 -11.98 5.10
CA HIS A 44 -4.60 -12.04 6.35
C HIS A 44 -5.92 -11.27 6.21
N LYS A 45 -6.95 -11.72 6.94
CA LYS A 45 -8.30 -11.16 6.89
C LYS A 45 -8.87 -10.97 8.29
N THR A 46 -9.51 -9.84 8.54
CA THR A 46 -10.29 -9.61 9.76
C THR A 46 -11.57 -8.84 9.47
N PRO A 47 -12.73 -9.27 10.01
CA PRO A 47 -13.98 -8.53 9.87
C PRO A 47 -14.03 -7.26 10.74
N ASP A 48 -13.12 -7.14 11.70
CA ASP A 48 -13.01 -5.97 12.59
C ASP A 48 -11.54 -5.63 12.84
N PRO A 49 -10.97 -4.68 12.08
CA PRO A 49 -9.57 -4.31 12.19
C PRO A 49 -9.21 -3.60 13.50
N GLU A 50 -10.19 -3.17 14.30
CA GLU A 50 -9.95 -2.49 15.56
C GLU A 50 -9.82 -3.46 16.76
N SER A 51 -10.39 -4.65 16.68
CA SER A 51 -10.49 -5.56 17.84
C SER A 51 -10.18 -7.04 17.55
N ILE A 52 -10.29 -7.51 16.30
CA ILE A 52 -10.10 -8.92 15.96
C ILE A 52 -8.76 -9.14 15.28
N VAL A 53 -7.96 -10.06 15.82
CA VAL A 53 -6.68 -10.48 15.23
C VAL A 53 -6.94 -11.08 13.85
N PRO A 54 -6.23 -10.62 12.79
CA PRO A 54 -6.41 -11.16 11.45
C PRO A 54 -5.98 -12.63 11.33
N ASP A 55 -6.82 -13.43 10.67
CA ASP A 55 -6.50 -14.82 10.33
C ASP A 55 -5.78 -14.89 8.99
N VAL A 56 -4.84 -15.85 8.86
CA VAL A 56 -4.22 -16.19 7.58
C VAL A 56 -5.22 -16.95 6.72
N ILE A 57 -5.49 -16.41 5.52
CA ILE A 57 -6.44 -17.04 4.58
C ILE A 57 -5.76 -17.57 3.31
N ALA A 58 -4.57 -17.06 2.96
CA ALA A 58 -3.81 -17.56 1.81
C ALA A 58 -2.30 -17.36 2.01
N THR A 59 -1.52 -18.21 1.32
CA THR A 59 -0.06 -18.15 1.25
C THR A 59 0.39 -18.18 -0.20
N PHE A 60 1.44 -17.40 -0.52
CA PHE A 60 1.98 -17.23 -1.86
C PHE A 60 3.48 -17.51 -1.83
N GLY A 61 4.03 -18.05 -2.93
CA GLY A 61 5.48 -18.19 -3.07
C GLY A 61 6.00 -19.62 -3.00
N GLU A 62 5.16 -20.63 -3.14
CA GLU A 62 5.63 -22.02 -3.29
C GLU A 62 6.49 -22.19 -4.56
N THR A 63 6.23 -21.35 -5.57
CA THR A 63 7.00 -21.27 -6.82
C THR A 63 7.21 -19.80 -7.22
N GLU A 64 8.18 -19.53 -8.12
CA GLU A 64 8.40 -18.18 -8.66
C GLU A 64 7.13 -17.59 -9.30
N ASN A 65 6.30 -18.43 -9.93
CA ASN A 65 5.08 -18.00 -10.58
C ASN A 65 3.94 -17.65 -9.61
N THR A 66 4.04 -18.06 -8.33
CA THR A 66 3.04 -17.80 -7.29
C THR A 66 3.50 -16.78 -6.25
N GLY A 67 4.77 -16.32 -6.31
CA GLY A 67 5.32 -15.35 -5.39
C GLY A 67 4.72 -13.95 -5.54
N LEU A 68 4.53 -13.23 -4.44
CA LEU A 68 4.12 -11.82 -4.44
C LEU A 68 5.25 -10.88 -4.00
N TYR A 69 6.43 -11.42 -3.69
CA TYR A 69 7.63 -10.64 -3.36
C TYR A 69 7.35 -9.44 -2.45
N HIS A 70 7.79 -8.25 -2.84
CA HIS A 70 7.50 -7.01 -2.15
C HIS A 70 6.12 -6.47 -2.60
N CYS A 71 5.07 -6.84 -1.88
CA CYS A 71 3.67 -6.53 -2.18
C CYS A 71 3.25 -5.21 -1.50
N ASN A 72 3.77 -4.08 -1.99
CA ASN A 72 3.75 -2.79 -1.28
C ASN A 72 2.41 -2.08 -1.29
N GLY A 73 1.59 -2.26 -2.31
CA GLY A 73 0.29 -1.59 -2.41
C GLY A 73 -0.86 -2.56 -2.62
N MET A 74 -1.98 -2.29 -1.97
CA MET A 74 -3.20 -3.06 -2.17
C MET A 74 -4.43 -2.16 -2.13
N THR A 75 -5.38 -2.42 -3.03
CA THR A 75 -6.69 -1.77 -3.03
C THR A 75 -7.80 -2.78 -3.29
N TYR A 76 -8.97 -2.52 -2.75
CA TYR A 76 -10.19 -3.26 -3.07
C TYR A 76 -10.92 -2.58 -4.22
N ASN A 77 -11.28 -3.36 -5.23
CA ASN A 77 -12.11 -2.91 -6.35
C ASN A 77 -13.56 -3.36 -6.12
N PRO A 78 -14.49 -2.44 -5.86
CA PRO A 78 -15.90 -2.79 -5.63
C PRO A 78 -16.65 -3.23 -6.91
N ASP A 79 -16.11 -2.97 -8.11
CA ASP A 79 -16.78 -3.32 -9.38
C ASP A 79 -16.78 -4.83 -9.61
N ASP A 80 -15.70 -5.51 -9.22
CA ASP A 80 -15.53 -6.95 -9.42
C ASP A 80 -15.32 -7.73 -8.11
N ASN A 81 -15.36 -7.02 -6.97
CA ASN A 81 -15.18 -7.60 -5.63
C ASN A 81 -13.82 -8.29 -5.45
N ASN A 82 -12.75 -7.71 -5.99
CA ASN A 82 -11.41 -8.28 -5.90
C ASN A 82 -10.40 -7.32 -5.24
N LEU A 83 -9.29 -7.91 -4.79
CA LEU A 83 -8.13 -7.18 -4.29
C LEU A 83 -7.11 -7.05 -5.43
N TYR A 84 -6.59 -5.85 -5.62
CA TYR A 84 -5.54 -5.53 -6.59
C TYR A 84 -4.27 -5.20 -5.83
N VAL A 85 -3.21 -5.96 -6.07
CA VAL A 85 -1.95 -5.89 -5.31
C VAL A 85 -0.82 -5.54 -6.25
N THR A 86 -0.15 -4.39 -6.03
CA THR A 86 1.11 -4.10 -6.71
C THR A 86 2.25 -4.84 -6.01
N TYR A 87 3.12 -5.48 -6.80
CA TYR A 87 4.28 -6.18 -6.29
C TYR A 87 5.45 -6.12 -7.27
N TYR A 88 6.66 -6.30 -6.76
CA TYR A 88 7.89 -6.39 -7.55
C TYR A 88 8.96 -7.15 -6.78
N ALA A 89 9.88 -7.80 -7.48
CA ALA A 89 11.06 -8.37 -6.87
C ALA A 89 12.11 -7.28 -6.56
N PHE A 90 12.78 -7.38 -5.43
CA PHE A 90 13.94 -6.52 -5.14
C PHE A 90 15.09 -6.77 -6.13
N ASN A 91 15.93 -5.75 -6.32
CA ASN A 91 17.12 -5.89 -7.15
C ASN A 91 18.02 -7.02 -6.63
N GLY A 92 18.25 -8.02 -7.48
CA GLY A 92 19.03 -9.21 -7.12
C GLY A 92 18.24 -10.32 -6.42
N ALA A 93 16.95 -10.15 -6.16
CA ALA A 93 16.08 -11.25 -5.73
C ALA A 93 15.77 -12.20 -6.89
N VAL A 94 15.37 -13.41 -6.54
CA VAL A 94 14.88 -14.39 -7.53
C VAL A 94 13.69 -13.80 -8.27
N GLY A 95 13.65 -13.91 -9.61
CA GLY A 95 12.55 -13.40 -10.43
C GLY A 95 12.55 -11.88 -10.68
N ASP A 96 13.65 -11.16 -10.39
CA ASP A 96 13.75 -9.72 -10.69
C ASP A 96 13.82 -9.48 -12.21
N ASP A 97 12.67 -9.16 -12.81
CA ASP A 97 12.53 -8.77 -14.21
C ASP A 97 12.57 -7.24 -14.42
N LYS A 98 12.85 -6.47 -13.35
CA LYS A 98 12.88 -4.99 -13.30
C LYS A 98 11.55 -4.31 -13.61
N LYS A 99 10.45 -5.05 -13.65
CA LYS A 99 9.09 -4.56 -13.86
C LYS A 99 8.30 -4.53 -12.54
N GLY A 100 7.20 -3.82 -12.56
CA GLY A 100 6.15 -3.95 -11.59
C GLY A 100 5.05 -4.88 -12.09
N HIS A 101 4.27 -5.38 -11.17
CA HIS A 101 3.16 -6.28 -11.46
C HIS A 101 1.94 -5.94 -10.63
N VAL A 102 0.76 -6.35 -11.12
CA VAL A 102 -0.47 -6.35 -10.34
C VAL A 102 -0.99 -7.78 -10.29
N ALA A 103 -1.18 -8.32 -9.08
CA ALA A 103 -1.94 -9.53 -8.86
C ALA A 103 -3.39 -9.17 -8.54
N ILE A 104 -4.34 -9.87 -9.13
CA ILE A 104 -5.77 -9.77 -8.83
C ILE A 104 -6.14 -11.00 -8.01
N LEU A 105 -6.61 -10.77 -6.78
CA LEU A 105 -6.95 -11.82 -5.83
C LEU A 105 -8.42 -11.72 -5.45
N THR A 106 -9.08 -12.86 -5.25
CA THR A 106 -10.40 -12.86 -4.60
C THR A 106 -10.28 -12.51 -3.12
N PRO A 107 -11.36 -12.10 -2.44
CA PRO A 107 -11.40 -11.92 -0.98
C PRO A 107 -11.09 -13.18 -0.15
N ASP A 108 -11.08 -14.35 -0.78
CA ASP A 108 -10.68 -15.63 -0.17
C ASP A 108 -9.23 -16.01 -0.50
N GLY A 109 -8.48 -15.11 -1.15
CA GLY A 109 -7.06 -15.27 -1.42
C GLY A 109 -6.71 -16.09 -2.66
N ASN A 110 -7.69 -16.45 -3.51
CA ASN A 110 -7.39 -17.12 -4.76
C ASN A 110 -6.88 -16.12 -5.81
N GLU A 111 -5.78 -16.44 -6.44
CA GLU A 111 -5.27 -15.62 -7.54
C GLU A 111 -6.10 -15.83 -8.81
N ILE A 112 -6.57 -14.73 -9.38
CA ILE A 112 -7.32 -14.70 -10.64
C ILE A 112 -6.38 -14.46 -11.81
N LYS A 113 -5.47 -13.47 -11.65
CA LYS A 113 -4.65 -12.98 -12.77
C LYS A 113 -3.44 -12.20 -12.29
N ARG A 114 -2.39 -12.19 -13.12
CA ARG A 114 -1.22 -11.32 -13.00
C ARG A 114 -1.10 -10.45 -14.24
N LEU A 115 -0.83 -9.18 -14.03
CA LEU A 115 -0.63 -8.17 -15.05
C LEU A 115 0.76 -7.57 -14.87
N SER A 116 1.47 -7.30 -15.98
CA SER A 116 2.75 -6.60 -15.94
C SER A 116 2.55 -5.12 -16.15
N LEU A 117 3.28 -4.32 -15.38
CA LEU A 117 3.37 -2.87 -15.52
C LEU A 117 4.71 -2.46 -16.11
N THR A 118 4.80 -1.23 -16.58
CA THR A 118 6.02 -0.74 -17.25
C THR A 118 7.17 -0.49 -16.27
N LYS A 119 6.86 -0.20 -15.00
CA LYS A 119 7.82 0.14 -13.93
C LYS A 119 7.43 -0.54 -12.62
N LYS A 120 8.37 -0.60 -11.67
CA LYS A 120 8.08 -0.99 -10.28
C LYS A 120 7.24 0.08 -9.60
N GLN A 121 6.23 -0.33 -8.84
CA GLN A 121 5.25 0.51 -8.16
C GLN A 121 5.34 0.35 -6.65
N TYR A 122 5.09 1.44 -5.92
CA TYR A 122 4.87 1.38 -4.49
C TYR A 122 3.41 1.10 -4.16
N GLY A 123 2.47 1.85 -4.77
CA GLY A 123 1.08 1.82 -4.34
C GLY A 123 0.08 1.74 -5.49
N ILE A 124 -1.13 1.32 -5.13
CA ILE A 124 -2.29 1.29 -6.02
C ILE A 124 -3.54 1.69 -5.25
N ALA A 125 -4.34 2.59 -5.81
CA ALA A 125 -5.61 2.99 -5.25
C ALA A 125 -6.72 2.87 -6.30
N TYR A 126 -7.85 2.28 -5.94
CA TYR A 126 -9.03 2.31 -6.78
C TYR A 126 -9.59 3.74 -6.85
N TYR A 127 -9.79 4.25 -8.05
CA TYR A 127 -10.32 5.59 -8.28
C TYR A 127 -11.83 5.57 -8.58
N GLY A 128 -12.26 4.71 -9.49
CA GLY A 128 -13.63 4.64 -9.91
C GLY A 128 -13.86 3.72 -11.10
N ASN A 129 -15.05 3.81 -11.67
CA ASN A 129 -15.44 3.09 -12.88
C ASN A 129 -15.88 4.07 -13.95
N ASN A 130 -15.41 3.88 -15.16
CA ASN A 130 -15.85 4.63 -16.32
C ASN A 130 -16.29 3.68 -17.42
N SER A 131 -17.57 3.68 -17.72
CA SER A 131 -18.16 2.90 -18.82
C SER A 131 -17.88 1.38 -18.75
N GLY A 132 -17.75 0.83 -17.53
CA GLY A 132 -17.48 -0.59 -17.29
C GLY A 132 -16.00 -0.94 -17.17
N GLU A 133 -15.12 0.03 -17.27
CA GLU A 133 -13.69 -0.13 -17.01
C GLU A 133 -13.32 0.42 -15.65
N SER A 134 -12.56 -0.34 -14.86
CA SER A 134 -12.08 0.11 -13.54
C SER A 134 -10.86 1.00 -13.69
N GLU A 135 -10.87 2.14 -13.04
CA GLU A 135 -9.79 3.13 -13.05
C GLU A 135 -9.02 3.10 -11.73
N PHE A 136 -7.69 3.18 -11.82
CA PHE A 136 -6.78 3.15 -10.68
C PHE A 136 -5.78 4.30 -10.75
N ILE A 137 -5.29 4.70 -9.59
CA ILE A 137 -4.12 5.56 -9.41
C ILE A 137 -2.96 4.66 -8.97
N ILE A 138 -1.89 4.63 -9.73
CA ILE A 138 -0.71 3.80 -9.45
C ILE A 138 0.48 4.71 -9.14
N MET A 139 1.09 4.55 -7.97
CA MET A 139 2.26 5.30 -7.53
C MET A 139 3.54 4.59 -7.97
N ASN A 140 4.36 5.26 -8.78
CA ASN A 140 5.64 4.72 -9.22
C ASN A 140 6.67 4.71 -8.07
N ARG A 141 7.51 3.67 -8.02
CA ARG A 141 8.59 3.56 -7.04
C ARG A 141 9.68 4.62 -7.25
N GLU A 142 10.03 4.87 -8.50
CA GLU A 142 11.08 5.82 -8.82
C GLU A 142 10.54 7.23 -8.86
N ARG A 143 11.25 8.16 -8.20
CA ARG A 143 10.96 9.59 -8.30
C ARG A 143 11.40 10.14 -9.64
N VAL A 144 10.67 11.11 -10.15
CA VAL A 144 11.04 11.81 -11.41
C VAL A 144 12.17 12.77 -11.16
N ASP A 145 12.16 13.46 -10.02
CA ASP A 145 13.26 14.25 -9.48
C ASP A 145 13.33 14.11 -7.96
N SER A 146 14.09 14.96 -7.29
CA SER A 146 14.35 14.86 -5.85
C SER A 146 13.08 14.79 -4.98
N SER A 147 12.02 15.56 -5.33
CA SER A 147 10.79 15.67 -4.53
C SER A 147 9.51 15.23 -5.24
N LYS A 148 9.57 14.99 -6.57
CA LYS A 148 8.39 14.67 -7.39
C LYS A 148 8.19 13.18 -7.60
N ILE A 149 6.99 12.74 -7.29
CA ILE A 149 6.54 11.36 -7.46
C ILE A 149 5.63 11.31 -8.67
N ALA A 150 5.85 10.34 -9.57
CA ALA A 150 4.95 10.09 -10.67
C ALA A 150 3.84 9.11 -10.28
N PHE A 151 2.63 9.47 -10.64
CA PHE A 151 1.45 8.64 -10.54
C PHE A 151 0.86 8.45 -11.93
N ASN A 152 0.50 7.21 -12.26
CA ASN A 152 -0.20 6.92 -13.51
C ASN A 152 -1.68 6.68 -13.22
N LYS A 153 -2.55 7.24 -14.06
CA LYS A 153 -3.89 6.68 -14.25
C LYS A 153 -3.72 5.34 -14.94
N ALA A 154 -4.29 4.27 -14.40
CA ALA A 154 -4.35 2.97 -15.04
C ALA A 154 -5.80 2.55 -15.24
N VAL A 155 -6.10 1.96 -16.40
CA VAL A 155 -7.43 1.50 -16.76
C VAL A 155 -7.40 -0.01 -16.97
N TYR A 156 -8.29 -0.72 -16.30
CA TYR A 156 -8.46 -2.16 -16.43
C TYR A 156 -9.77 -2.49 -17.15
N ASP A 157 -9.65 -3.09 -18.32
CA ASP A 157 -10.75 -3.45 -19.22
C ASP A 157 -11.34 -4.86 -18.99
N GLY A 158 -10.97 -5.51 -17.87
CA GLY A 158 -11.27 -6.91 -17.57
C GLY A 158 -10.24 -7.90 -18.13
N ARG A 159 -9.34 -7.44 -19.00
CA ARG A 159 -8.27 -8.28 -19.61
C ARG A 159 -6.89 -7.70 -19.38
N ASN A 160 -6.71 -6.41 -19.64
CA ASN A 160 -5.43 -5.73 -19.60
C ASN A 160 -5.52 -4.49 -18.70
N MET A 161 -4.40 -4.12 -18.11
CA MET A 161 -4.25 -2.84 -17.41
C MET A 161 -3.36 -1.94 -18.27
N THR A 162 -3.89 -0.80 -18.66
CA THR A 162 -3.20 0.18 -19.51
C THR A 162 -2.85 1.39 -18.68
N GLU A 163 -1.54 1.69 -18.56
CA GLU A 163 -1.06 2.90 -17.90
C GLU A 163 -1.13 4.08 -18.88
N GLN A 164 -1.68 5.21 -18.41
CA GLN A 164 -1.77 6.46 -19.15
C GLN A 164 -0.64 7.41 -18.74
N GLU A 165 -0.57 8.57 -19.36
CA GLU A 165 0.40 9.64 -19.04
C GLU A 165 0.38 9.98 -17.56
N PRO A 166 1.54 10.08 -16.90
CA PRO A 166 1.62 10.34 -15.48
C PRO A 166 1.24 11.78 -15.13
N PHE A 167 0.74 11.95 -13.91
CA PHE A 167 0.75 13.22 -13.20
C PHE A 167 1.80 13.19 -12.08
N LEU A 168 2.23 14.35 -11.63
CA LEU A 168 3.30 14.50 -10.65
C LEU A 168 2.76 15.09 -9.36
N VAL A 169 3.21 14.55 -8.23
CA VAL A 169 2.98 15.14 -6.92
C VAL A 169 4.32 15.56 -6.32
N ASP A 170 4.48 16.86 -6.11
CA ASP A 170 5.67 17.42 -5.45
C ASP A 170 5.43 17.50 -3.94
N ILE A 171 6.01 16.54 -3.21
CA ILE A 171 5.87 16.46 -1.75
C ILE A 171 6.85 17.36 -0.99
N ASN A 172 7.71 18.11 -1.71
CA ASN A 172 8.74 18.97 -1.14
C ASN A 172 9.66 18.25 -0.13
N ALA A 173 9.90 16.95 -0.34
CA ALA A 173 10.79 16.12 0.49
C ALA A 173 11.52 15.11 -0.40
N THR A 174 12.82 14.94 -0.16
CA THR A 174 13.66 14.05 -0.97
C THR A 174 13.55 12.60 -0.53
N LYS A 175 14.12 11.68 -1.32
CA LYS A 175 14.23 10.26 -0.93
C LYS A 175 15.09 10.04 0.32
N ASP A 176 15.94 11.01 0.67
CA ASP A 176 16.77 10.95 1.87
C ASP A 176 15.99 11.41 3.11
N ASP A 177 14.94 12.24 2.91
CA ASP A 177 14.06 12.71 3.97
C ASP A 177 12.97 11.73 4.33
N VAL A 178 12.36 11.08 3.32
CA VAL A 178 11.22 10.16 3.52
C VAL A 178 11.30 8.91 2.64
N THR A 179 10.82 7.78 3.16
CA THR A 179 10.49 6.58 2.39
C THR A 179 9.00 6.56 2.13
N LEU A 180 8.61 6.48 0.87
CA LEU A 180 7.21 6.32 0.47
C LEU A 180 6.78 4.86 0.63
N GLN A 181 5.50 4.67 0.93
CA GLN A 181 4.94 3.33 1.14
C GLN A 181 3.84 3.02 0.12
N ASP A 182 2.61 3.39 0.37
CA ASP A 182 1.47 3.09 -0.49
C ASP A 182 0.76 4.38 -0.94
N ALA A 183 -0.35 4.23 -1.63
CA ALA A 183 -1.28 5.31 -1.99
C ALA A 183 -2.71 4.85 -1.74
N TYR A 184 -3.51 5.69 -1.11
CA TYR A 184 -4.92 5.45 -0.86
C TYR A 184 -5.76 6.60 -1.38
N TYR A 185 -6.79 6.31 -2.17
CA TYR A 185 -7.75 7.31 -2.65
C TYR A 185 -9.11 7.12 -2.02
N HIS A 186 -9.65 8.18 -1.44
CA HIS A 186 -11.02 8.23 -0.93
C HIS A 186 -11.85 9.22 -1.73
N ARG A 187 -12.97 8.76 -2.27
CA ARG A 187 -13.82 9.53 -3.18
C ARG A 187 -14.31 10.88 -2.62
N SER A 188 -14.41 11.02 -1.30
CA SER A 188 -14.85 12.27 -0.66
C SER A 188 -13.70 13.12 -0.14
N TYR A 189 -12.51 12.57 0.03
CA TYR A 189 -11.41 13.26 0.69
C TYR A 189 -10.20 13.51 -0.22
N GLY A 190 -9.92 12.67 -1.21
CA GLY A 190 -8.76 12.79 -2.09
C GLY A 190 -7.75 11.68 -1.89
N LEU A 191 -6.49 11.95 -2.25
CA LEU A 191 -5.38 11.00 -2.25
C LEU A 191 -4.52 11.18 -1.00
N PHE A 192 -4.25 10.07 -0.32
CA PHE A 192 -3.35 9.98 0.83
C PHE A 192 -2.11 9.18 0.44
N ILE A 193 -0.92 9.66 0.84
CA ILE A 193 0.37 9.05 0.51
C ILE A 193 1.13 8.88 1.83
N PRO A 194 1.09 7.68 2.46
CA PRO A 194 1.89 7.42 3.65
C PRO A 194 3.38 7.35 3.31
N ALA A 195 4.18 7.87 4.23
CA ALA A 195 5.63 7.92 4.15
C ALA A 195 6.25 7.85 5.54
N CYS A 196 7.47 7.32 5.64
CA CYS A 196 8.25 7.26 6.87
C CYS A 196 9.26 8.42 6.92
N ASP A 197 9.27 9.17 8.01
CA ASP A 197 10.23 10.24 8.25
C ASP A 197 11.60 9.65 8.64
N LYS A 198 12.62 9.91 7.83
CA LYS A 198 14.00 9.44 8.05
C LYS A 198 14.84 10.41 8.88
N ASN A 199 14.42 11.66 9.02
CA ASN A 199 15.24 12.74 9.61
C ASN A 199 15.18 12.77 11.13
N ARG A 200 14.28 12.02 11.76
CA ARG A 200 14.15 12.01 13.22
C ARG A 200 15.10 11.02 13.88
N ALA A 201 15.59 11.38 15.05
CA ALA A 201 16.45 10.53 15.89
C ALA A 201 15.71 9.25 16.33
N THR A 202 14.42 9.35 16.58
CA THR A 202 13.48 8.22 16.71
C THR A 202 12.66 8.14 15.44
N LYS A 203 12.66 6.99 14.79
CA LYS A 203 11.91 6.76 13.54
C LYS A 203 10.46 6.35 13.77
N ASN A 204 9.84 6.88 14.85
CA ASN A 204 8.49 6.52 15.27
C ASN A 204 7.41 7.49 14.77
N THR A 205 7.75 8.34 13.82
CA THR A 205 6.81 9.27 13.19
C THR A 205 6.69 8.98 11.71
N CYS A 206 5.46 8.85 11.26
CA CYS A 206 5.11 8.78 9.85
C CYS A 206 4.47 10.08 9.40
N ILE A 207 4.58 10.33 8.12
CA ILE A 207 4.01 11.49 7.45
C ILE A 207 3.00 10.97 6.43
N ILE A 208 1.79 11.49 6.44
CA ILE A 208 0.79 11.20 5.41
C ILE A 208 0.54 12.50 4.65
N TYR A 209 0.97 12.54 3.40
CA TYR A 209 0.68 13.64 2.49
C TYR A 209 -0.75 13.49 1.97
N HIS A 210 -1.46 14.60 1.88
CA HIS A 210 -2.80 14.62 1.31
C HIS A 210 -2.85 15.53 0.09
N VAL A 211 -3.50 15.06 -0.98
CA VAL A 211 -3.79 15.85 -2.19
C VAL A 211 -5.30 15.95 -2.34
N ALA A 212 -5.79 17.17 -2.49
CA ALA A 212 -7.21 17.47 -2.56
C ALA A 212 -7.92 16.66 -3.66
N LYS A 213 -9.14 16.27 -3.37
CA LYS A 213 -9.99 15.49 -4.28
C LYS A 213 -10.13 16.17 -5.64
N GLU A 214 -10.39 17.46 -5.64
CA GLU A 214 -10.63 18.26 -6.85
C GLU A 214 -9.40 18.27 -7.77
N ASP A 215 -8.21 18.30 -7.20
CA ASP A 215 -6.95 18.22 -7.96
C ASP A 215 -6.74 16.84 -8.57
N ILE A 216 -7.06 15.77 -7.83
CA ILE A 216 -7.00 14.41 -8.36
C ILE A 216 -8.03 14.21 -9.47
N GLU A 217 -9.29 14.63 -9.28
CA GLU A 217 -10.31 14.54 -10.31
C GLU A 217 -9.89 15.27 -11.59
N ARG A 218 -9.37 16.47 -11.45
CA ARG A 218 -8.89 17.30 -12.57
C ARG A 218 -7.82 16.58 -13.41
N VAL A 219 -6.83 15.95 -12.80
CA VAL A 219 -5.77 15.22 -13.55
C VAL A 219 -6.24 13.88 -14.10
N MET A 220 -7.13 13.20 -13.39
CA MET A 220 -7.74 11.95 -13.84
C MET A 220 -8.68 12.15 -15.03
N GLU A 221 -9.30 13.31 -15.16
CA GLU A 221 -10.12 13.74 -16.31
C GLU A 221 -9.28 14.25 -17.50
N GLY A 222 -7.97 14.32 -17.36
CA GLY A 222 -7.08 14.63 -18.49
C GLY A 222 -6.66 16.09 -18.63
N SER A 223 -6.65 16.85 -17.52
CA SER A 223 -6.11 18.23 -17.52
C SER A 223 -4.68 18.30 -18.06
N ALA A 224 -4.39 19.40 -18.78
CA ALA A 224 -3.04 19.66 -19.27
C ALA A 224 -2.05 19.98 -18.15
N ASP A 225 -2.49 20.65 -17.08
CA ASP A 225 -1.68 20.83 -15.87
C ASP A 225 -1.76 19.58 -15.00
N ARG A 226 -0.65 18.86 -14.96
CA ARG A 226 -0.50 17.57 -14.30
C ARG A 226 0.47 17.63 -13.11
N ASN A 227 0.78 18.81 -12.60
CA ASN A 227 1.61 19.01 -11.42
C ASN A 227 0.74 19.35 -10.22
N LEU A 228 0.85 18.56 -9.17
CA LEU A 228 0.10 18.72 -7.93
C LEU A 228 1.03 18.92 -6.76
N THR A 229 0.51 19.52 -5.70
CA THR A 229 1.17 19.62 -4.39
C THR A 229 0.20 19.16 -3.30
N PRO A 230 0.68 18.56 -2.22
CA PRO A 230 -0.16 18.31 -1.06
C PRO A 230 -0.74 19.61 -0.50
N ASP A 231 -2.01 19.58 -0.14
CA ASP A 231 -2.70 20.70 0.50
C ASP A 231 -2.52 20.69 2.02
N PHE A 232 -2.30 19.50 2.63
CA PHE A 232 -1.87 19.36 4.01
C PHE A 232 -1.08 18.08 4.26
N VAL A 233 -0.52 17.98 5.46
CA VAL A 233 0.29 16.85 5.91
C VAL A 233 -0.15 16.45 7.31
N ILE A 234 -0.34 15.15 7.52
CA ILE A 234 -0.63 14.57 8.83
C ILE A 234 0.65 13.92 9.36
N SER A 235 1.07 14.27 10.57
CA SER A 235 2.15 13.58 11.27
C SER A 235 1.56 12.63 12.31
N VAL A 236 1.93 11.36 12.24
CA VAL A 236 1.50 10.32 13.18
C VAL A 236 2.70 9.80 13.94
N THR A 237 2.71 10.00 15.26
CA THR A 237 3.77 9.49 16.13
C THR A 237 3.24 8.37 17.01
N LEU A 238 3.96 7.26 17.08
CA LEU A 238 3.64 6.15 17.97
C LEU A 238 4.56 6.23 19.21
N ASP A 239 4.04 6.77 20.30
CA ASP A 239 4.79 6.89 21.53
C ASP A 239 5.15 5.54 22.15
N GLY A 240 6.35 5.47 22.73
CA GLY A 240 6.87 4.24 23.34
C GLY A 240 7.50 3.26 22.35
N TYR A 241 7.61 3.62 21.07
CA TYR A 241 8.30 2.85 20.05
C TYR A 241 9.53 3.61 19.53
N TYR A 242 10.56 2.87 19.14
CA TYR A 242 11.73 3.44 18.48
C TYR A 242 11.48 3.74 17.01
N SER A 243 10.77 2.83 16.31
CA SER A 243 10.35 3.06 14.92
C SER A 243 8.89 2.68 14.71
N TYR A 244 8.26 3.37 13.78
CA TYR A 244 6.93 3.09 13.30
C TYR A 244 6.87 3.43 11.81
N GLU A 245 6.51 2.45 11.00
CA GLU A 245 6.35 2.60 9.56
C GLU A 245 4.90 2.28 9.21
N VAL A 246 4.14 3.31 8.80
CA VAL A 246 2.82 3.10 8.19
C VAL A 246 3.04 2.64 6.77
N GLU A 247 2.73 1.39 6.50
CA GLU A 247 2.92 0.77 5.20
C GLU A 247 1.75 1.06 4.25
N SER A 248 0.53 1.03 4.77
CA SER A 248 -0.68 1.27 4.00
C SER A 248 -1.83 1.70 4.90
N MET A 249 -2.90 2.21 4.31
CA MET A 249 -4.06 2.72 5.05
C MET A 249 -5.34 2.58 4.25
N ASP A 250 -6.46 2.61 4.97
CA ASP A 250 -7.80 2.73 4.40
C ASP A 250 -8.73 3.45 5.40
N ILE A 251 -9.90 3.88 4.98
CA ILE A 251 -10.89 4.52 5.86
C ILE A 251 -12.08 3.59 6.04
N ASN A 252 -12.35 3.22 7.30
CA ASN A 252 -13.53 2.46 7.67
C ASN A 252 -14.80 3.24 7.28
N LYS A 253 -15.65 2.64 6.46
CA LYS A 253 -16.81 3.30 5.85
C LYS A 253 -17.90 3.62 6.87
N LYS A 254 -18.01 2.80 7.94
CA LYS A 254 -19.01 2.96 9.01
C LYS A 254 -18.54 3.96 10.06
N THR A 255 -17.32 3.79 10.57
CA THR A 255 -16.81 4.60 11.68
C THR A 255 -16.13 5.89 11.24
N LYS A 256 -15.78 6.00 9.94
CA LYS A 256 -15.00 7.10 9.33
C LYS A 256 -13.60 7.26 9.94
N LYS A 257 -13.11 6.25 10.62
CA LYS A 257 -11.76 6.22 11.16
C LYS A 257 -10.77 5.76 10.11
N MET A 258 -9.60 6.33 10.12
CA MET A 258 -8.47 5.86 9.31
C MET A 258 -7.87 4.63 10.00
N ILE A 259 -7.79 3.53 9.27
CA ILE A 259 -7.11 2.31 9.69
C ILE A 259 -5.78 2.25 8.97
N MET A 260 -4.70 2.03 9.70
CA MET A 260 -3.35 1.95 9.17
C MET A 260 -2.73 0.62 9.54
N CYS A 261 -2.08 -0.06 8.61
CA CYS A 261 -1.18 -1.15 8.95
C CYS A 261 0.26 -0.63 9.03
N GLY A 262 1.06 -1.20 9.91
CA GLY A 262 2.43 -0.72 10.06
C GLY A 262 3.34 -1.67 10.79
N ASN A 263 4.62 -1.46 10.56
CA ASN A 263 5.73 -2.14 11.24
C ASN A 263 6.20 -1.29 12.42
N CYS A 264 6.31 -1.88 13.60
CA CYS A 264 6.68 -1.18 14.83
C CYS A 264 7.83 -1.89 15.52
N HIS A 265 8.85 -1.12 15.95
CA HIS A 265 9.95 -1.64 16.78
C HIS A 265 10.02 -0.85 18.08
N ARG A 266 10.15 -1.54 19.21
CA ARG A 266 10.30 -0.89 20.52
C ARG A 266 11.71 -0.42 20.79
N VAL A 267 12.73 -1.15 20.30
CA VAL A 267 14.14 -0.92 20.62
C VAL A 267 14.95 -0.70 19.34
N LYS A 268 15.97 0.15 19.41
CA LYS A 268 16.90 0.41 18.30
C LYS A 268 17.75 -0.83 18.02
N GLY A 269 17.74 -1.26 16.75
CA GLY A 269 18.60 -2.36 16.27
C GLY A 269 18.07 -3.74 16.59
N ASP A 270 16.81 -3.85 16.92
CA ASP A 270 16.20 -5.13 17.22
C ASP A 270 15.99 -5.99 15.97
N SER A 271 16.58 -7.19 16.00
CA SER A 271 16.51 -8.16 14.92
C SER A 271 15.28 -9.07 15.06
N GLY A 272 14.10 -8.49 15.17
CA GLY A 272 12.84 -9.21 14.96
C GLY A 272 12.13 -9.77 16.20
N GLN A 273 12.69 -9.72 17.42
CA GLN A 273 11.98 -10.22 18.61
C GLN A 273 10.99 -9.22 19.22
N ASP A 274 11.22 -7.93 19.04
CA ASP A 274 10.32 -6.85 19.50
C ASP A 274 9.63 -6.11 18.32
N MET A 275 9.52 -6.75 17.17
CA MET A 275 8.82 -6.22 16.02
C MET A 275 7.33 -6.57 16.09
N TYR A 276 6.50 -5.56 16.07
CA TYR A 276 5.04 -5.70 16.06
C TYR A 276 4.50 -5.24 14.71
N HIS A 277 3.72 -6.09 14.08
CA HIS A 277 2.96 -5.75 12.89
C HIS A 277 1.52 -5.54 13.33
N SER A 278 1.00 -4.36 13.14
CA SER A 278 -0.28 -4.00 13.75
C SER A 278 -1.19 -3.22 12.82
N LEU A 279 -2.49 -3.35 13.07
CA LEU A 279 -3.50 -2.43 12.60
C LEU A 279 -3.69 -1.35 13.66
N ASN A 280 -3.62 -0.10 13.25
CA ASN A 280 -3.76 1.05 14.13
C ASN A 280 -4.91 1.95 13.63
N THR A 281 -5.59 2.58 14.56
CA THR A 281 -6.70 3.48 14.25
C THR A 281 -6.32 4.91 14.56
N LEU A 282 -6.55 5.83 13.63
CA LEU A 282 -6.49 7.26 13.82
C LEU A 282 -7.91 7.83 13.74
N THR A 283 -8.29 8.58 14.75
CA THR A 283 -9.56 9.31 14.79
C THR A 283 -9.27 10.79 14.63
N PHE A 284 -9.88 11.42 13.65
CA PHE A 284 -9.87 12.88 13.54
C PHE A 284 -10.91 13.42 14.54
N ILE A 285 -10.49 14.33 15.40
CA ILE A 285 -11.34 14.99 16.38
C ILE A 285 -11.73 16.36 15.84
#